data_b85aedb61ea30a6c758a147f7f8fac7d
#
_entry.id   b85aedb61ea30a6c758a147f7f8fac7d
#
_cell.length_a   1.000
_cell.length_b   1.000
_cell.length_c   1.000
_cell.angle_alpha   90.00
_cell.angle_beta   90.00
_cell.angle_gamma   90.00
#
_symmetry.space_group_name_H-M   'P 1'
#
loop_
_entity.id
_entity.type
_entity.pdbx_description
1 polymer ?
#
loop_
_entity_poly.entity_id
_entity_poly.type
_entity_poly.pdbx_seq_one_letter_code
_entity_poly.pdbx_strand_id
1 'polypeptide(L)'
;MTDLPGTLIPEEIQDDIINAIEGCQNGVISMLSDFPGTVESSSNLAIVKSSNELIEIKILVRSSSESRKASVCSSLESIFALAGAKVEYGGSYGGWQPNINSPILNVMQQTYEELFGKKPSVKVMHAGLECGIIQESYPTMDMISIGPDLEHPHSPDERVN
;
A
#
# COMPACT_ATOMS: atom_id res chain seq x y z
N MET A 1 30.23 24.51 -8.03
CA MET A 1 30.33 23.53 -9.14
C MET A 1 30.58 22.20 -8.47
N THR A 2 29.74 21.22 -8.71
CA THR A 2 29.99 19.84 -8.27
C THR A 2 31.01 19.23 -9.22
N ASP A 3 31.98 18.50 -8.70
CA ASP A 3 32.95 17.75 -9.52
C ASP A 3 32.20 16.73 -10.39
N LEU A 4 32.70 16.51 -11.60
CA LEU A 4 32.14 15.49 -12.49
C LEU A 4 32.32 14.10 -11.83
N PRO A 5 31.30 13.20 -11.95
CA PRO A 5 31.42 11.85 -11.42
C PRO A 5 32.59 11.12 -12.12
N GLY A 6 33.33 10.33 -11.34
CA GLY A 6 34.45 9.56 -11.86
C GLY A 6 34.08 8.37 -12.73
N THR A 7 32.81 7.93 -12.64
CA THR A 7 32.25 6.80 -13.41
C THR A 7 30.82 7.14 -13.82
N LEU A 8 30.37 6.57 -14.94
CA LEU A 8 29.01 6.66 -15.45
C LEU A 8 28.39 5.24 -15.47
N ILE A 9 27.07 5.19 -15.35
CA ILE A 9 26.34 3.95 -15.62
C ILE A 9 26.45 3.63 -17.10
N PRO A 10 26.77 2.38 -17.51
CA PRO A 10 26.76 1.98 -18.93
C PRO A 10 25.40 2.33 -19.57
N GLU A 11 25.42 2.83 -20.81
CA GLU A 11 24.25 3.35 -21.51
C GLU A 11 23.12 2.31 -21.59
N GLU A 12 23.43 1.04 -21.91
CA GLU A 12 22.46 -0.05 -21.98
C GLU A 12 21.76 -0.26 -20.64
N ILE A 13 22.51 -0.26 -19.53
CA ILE A 13 21.93 -0.42 -18.18
C ILE A 13 21.08 0.81 -17.81
N GLN A 14 21.53 2.00 -18.20
CA GLN A 14 20.79 3.23 -17.95
C GLN A 14 19.45 3.22 -18.69
N ASP A 15 19.44 2.84 -19.97
CA ASP A 15 18.22 2.78 -20.78
C ASP A 15 17.25 1.73 -20.24
N ASP A 16 17.72 0.55 -19.87
CA ASP A 16 16.88 -0.52 -19.30
C ASP A 16 16.25 -0.07 -17.99
N ILE A 17 16.99 0.59 -17.10
CA ILE A 17 16.47 1.10 -15.83
C ILE A 17 15.44 2.21 -16.07
N ILE A 18 15.71 3.15 -16.97
CA ILE A 18 14.77 4.24 -17.30
C ILE A 18 13.48 3.65 -17.86
N ASN A 19 13.58 2.69 -18.79
CA ASN A 19 12.43 2.01 -19.37
C ASN A 19 11.64 1.23 -18.32
N ALA A 20 12.31 0.55 -17.40
CA ALA A 20 11.65 -0.18 -16.32
C ALA A 20 10.93 0.76 -15.35
N ILE A 21 11.54 1.88 -14.99
CA ILE A 21 10.94 2.91 -14.13
C ILE A 21 9.72 3.55 -14.81
N GLU A 22 9.84 3.91 -16.08
CA GLU A 22 8.74 4.51 -16.86
C GLU A 22 7.59 3.52 -17.08
N GLY A 23 7.92 2.24 -17.32
CA GLY A 23 6.93 1.18 -17.54
C GLY A 23 6.27 0.66 -16.26
N CYS A 24 6.88 0.89 -15.09
CA CYS A 24 6.31 0.36 -13.86
C CYS A 24 5.05 1.12 -13.43
N GLN A 25 4.04 0.38 -13.00
CA GLN A 25 2.82 0.97 -12.47
C GLN A 25 3.13 1.72 -11.17
N ASN A 26 2.72 2.98 -11.09
CA ASN A 26 2.85 3.82 -9.89
C ASN A 26 1.56 4.59 -9.62
N GLY A 27 1.14 4.65 -8.36
CA GLY A 27 -0.11 5.27 -7.95
C GLY A 27 -1.26 4.27 -7.79
N VAL A 28 -2.50 4.74 -8.03
CA VAL A 28 -3.71 3.91 -7.94
C VAL A 28 -3.79 2.97 -9.15
N ILE A 29 -3.97 1.67 -8.86
CA ILE A 29 -4.08 0.62 -9.88
C ILE A 29 -5.54 0.19 -10.04
N SER A 30 -6.24 -0.01 -8.93
CA SER A 30 -7.66 -0.38 -8.94
C SER A 30 -8.43 0.24 -7.78
N MET A 31 -9.75 0.39 -7.99
CA MET A 31 -10.69 0.91 -7.00
C MET A 31 -11.64 -0.20 -6.56
N LEU A 32 -12.13 -0.13 -5.32
CA LEU A 32 -13.18 -1.03 -4.83
C LEU A 32 -14.51 -0.70 -5.48
N SER A 33 -15.17 -1.71 -6.08
CA SER A 33 -16.49 -1.55 -6.71
C SER A 33 -17.58 -1.22 -5.69
N ASP A 34 -17.51 -1.86 -4.51
CA ASP A 34 -18.54 -1.77 -3.47
C ASP A 34 -18.38 -0.52 -2.56
N PHE A 35 -17.25 0.16 -2.68
CA PHE A 35 -16.94 1.38 -1.91
C PHE A 35 -16.42 2.46 -2.85
N PRO A 36 -17.27 3.22 -3.53
CA PRO A 36 -16.87 4.28 -4.44
C PRO A 36 -15.91 5.29 -3.79
N GLY A 37 -14.83 5.62 -4.51
CA GLY A 37 -13.79 6.52 -4.00
C GLY A 37 -12.72 5.86 -3.12
N THR A 38 -12.83 4.54 -2.87
CA THR A 38 -11.83 3.79 -2.09
C THR A 38 -10.89 3.01 -2.99
N VAL A 39 -9.59 3.17 -2.76
CA VAL A 39 -8.54 2.44 -3.50
C VAL A 39 -8.52 0.98 -3.06
N GLU A 40 -8.53 0.04 -4.00
CA GLU A 40 -8.30 -1.38 -3.76
C GLU A 40 -6.81 -1.73 -3.81
N SER A 41 -6.13 -1.32 -4.88
CA SER A 41 -4.72 -1.63 -5.09
C SER A 41 -3.94 -0.40 -5.53
N SER A 42 -2.74 -0.25 -5.02
CA SER A 42 -1.80 0.80 -5.40
C SER A 42 -0.37 0.31 -5.35
N SER A 43 0.51 0.97 -6.09
CA SER A 43 1.94 0.84 -5.92
C SER A 43 2.59 2.21 -5.75
N ASN A 44 3.71 2.24 -5.06
CA ASN A 44 4.51 3.44 -4.86
C ASN A 44 5.98 3.11 -5.12
N LEU A 45 6.54 3.67 -6.19
CA LEU A 45 7.97 3.70 -6.42
C LEU A 45 8.58 4.68 -5.41
N ALA A 46 8.97 4.15 -4.27
CA ALA A 46 9.27 4.95 -3.09
C ALA A 46 10.72 5.43 -3.05
N ILE A 47 11.66 4.59 -3.48
CA ILE A 47 13.08 4.87 -3.36
C ILE A 47 13.81 4.38 -4.60
N VAL A 48 14.68 5.23 -5.16
CA VAL A 48 15.69 4.86 -6.12
C VAL A 48 17.04 5.35 -5.57
N LYS A 49 17.96 4.44 -5.34
CA LYS A 49 19.32 4.75 -4.86
C LYS A 49 20.35 4.09 -5.76
N SER A 50 21.37 4.84 -6.13
CA SER A 50 22.53 4.32 -6.84
C SER A 50 23.78 4.39 -5.96
N SER A 51 24.60 3.38 -6.07
CA SER A 51 25.97 3.32 -5.54
C SER A 51 26.93 2.94 -6.66
N ASN A 52 28.21 2.79 -6.34
CA ASN A 52 29.19 2.34 -7.34
C ASN A 52 28.99 0.87 -7.80
N GLU A 53 28.22 0.09 -7.04
CA GLU A 53 28.07 -1.36 -7.26
C GLU A 53 26.63 -1.75 -7.57
N LEU A 54 25.64 -0.97 -7.14
CA LEU A 54 24.25 -1.36 -7.13
C LEU A 54 23.32 -0.17 -7.33
N ILE A 55 22.26 -0.39 -8.11
CA ILE A 55 21.09 0.47 -8.14
C ILE A 55 19.97 -0.27 -7.40
N GLU A 56 19.49 0.29 -6.32
CA GLU A 56 18.40 -0.25 -5.52
C GLU A 56 17.11 0.53 -5.77
N ILE A 57 16.04 -0.20 -6.13
CA ILE A 57 14.71 0.36 -6.34
C ILE A 57 13.76 -0.31 -5.33
N LYS A 58 13.07 0.49 -4.50
CA LYS A 58 12.08 -0.01 -3.56
C LYS A 58 10.69 0.45 -3.96
N ILE A 59 9.80 -0.52 -4.11
CA ILE A 59 8.41 -0.31 -4.48
C ILE A 59 7.52 -0.89 -3.39
N LEU A 60 6.61 -0.08 -2.88
CA LEU A 60 5.60 -0.52 -1.92
C LEU A 60 4.30 -0.83 -2.67
N VAL A 61 3.84 -2.07 -2.60
CA VAL A 61 2.55 -2.50 -3.14
C VAL A 61 1.57 -2.69 -2.00
N ARG A 62 0.37 -2.14 -2.15
CA ARG A 62 -0.75 -2.32 -1.23
C ARG A 62 -1.98 -2.81 -1.97
N SER A 63 -2.73 -3.72 -1.36
CA SER A 63 -4.04 -4.14 -1.84
C SER A 63 -4.86 -4.72 -0.69
N SER A 64 -6.17 -4.54 -0.73
CA SER A 64 -7.12 -5.26 0.14
C SER A 64 -7.38 -6.69 -0.33
N SER A 65 -6.93 -7.05 -1.54
CA SER A 65 -7.07 -8.38 -2.15
C SER A 65 -5.71 -9.02 -2.36
N GLU A 66 -5.46 -10.19 -1.77
CA GLU A 66 -4.20 -10.92 -1.92
C GLU A 66 -3.92 -11.32 -3.38
N SER A 67 -4.94 -11.74 -4.13
CA SER A 67 -4.79 -12.09 -5.54
C SER A 67 -4.43 -10.87 -6.40
N ARG A 68 -4.99 -9.70 -6.12
CA ARG A 68 -4.64 -8.45 -6.79
C ARG A 68 -3.23 -8.00 -6.42
N LYS A 69 -2.85 -8.11 -5.14
CA LYS A 69 -1.49 -7.81 -4.69
C LYS A 69 -0.48 -8.68 -5.44
N ALA A 70 -0.71 -10.00 -5.50
CA ALA A 70 0.14 -10.91 -6.24
C ALA A 70 0.25 -10.56 -7.73
N SER A 71 -0.87 -10.19 -8.37
CA SER A 71 -0.89 -9.77 -9.78
C SER A 71 -0.05 -8.53 -10.03
N VAL A 72 -0.17 -7.50 -9.17
CA VAL A 72 0.64 -6.27 -9.27
C VAL A 72 2.12 -6.58 -9.08
N CYS A 73 2.46 -7.37 -8.07
CA CYS A 73 3.84 -7.80 -7.81
C CYS A 73 4.42 -8.55 -9.01
N SER A 74 3.68 -9.49 -9.60
CA SER A 74 4.14 -10.24 -10.78
C SER A 74 4.36 -9.35 -12.01
N SER A 75 3.50 -8.32 -12.20
CA SER A 75 3.68 -7.36 -13.29
C SER A 75 4.95 -6.53 -13.10
N LEU A 76 5.19 -6.04 -11.89
CA LEU A 76 6.41 -5.29 -11.56
C LEU A 76 7.66 -6.17 -11.71
N GLU A 77 7.62 -7.41 -11.20
CA GLU A 77 8.71 -8.37 -11.37
C GLU A 77 9.06 -8.59 -12.84
N SER A 78 8.03 -8.76 -13.69
CA SER A 78 8.23 -8.96 -15.12
C SER A 78 8.94 -7.78 -15.78
N ILE A 79 8.55 -6.55 -15.45
CA ILE A 79 9.15 -5.33 -15.99
C ILE A 79 10.63 -5.23 -15.55
N PHE A 80 10.93 -5.38 -14.27
CA PHE A 80 12.29 -5.27 -13.77
C PHE A 80 13.17 -6.46 -14.16
N ALA A 81 12.60 -7.65 -14.35
CA ALA A 81 13.33 -8.79 -14.91
C ALA A 81 13.77 -8.56 -16.37
N LEU A 82 12.96 -7.87 -17.18
CA LEU A 82 13.36 -7.45 -18.54
C LEU A 82 14.55 -6.51 -18.53
N ALA A 83 14.68 -5.67 -17.49
CA ALA A 83 15.83 -4.80 -17.26
C ALA A 83 17.02 -5.53 -16.60
N GLY A 84 16.97 -6.86 -16.47
CA GLY A 84 18.03 -7.66 -15.86
C GLY A 84 18.16 -7.52 -14.34
N ALA A 85 17.17 -6.92 -13.67
CA ALA A 85 17.20 -6.74 -12.23
C ALA A 85 16.81 -8.02 -11.47
N LYS A 86 17.41 -8.21 -10.29
CA LYS A 86 16.98 -9.20 -9.32
C LYS A 86 15.87 -8.61 -8.47
N VAL A 87 14.73 -9.30 -8.41
CA VAL A 87 13.58 -8.88 -7.59
C VAL A 87 13.52 -9.72 -6.31
N GLU A 88 13.32 -9.05 -5.18
CA GLU A 88 13.14 -9.66 -3.88
C GLU A 88 11.88 -9.10 -3.22
N TYR A 89 11.13 -9.96 -2.53
CA TYR A 89 9.93 -9.59 -1.80
C TYR A 89 10.19 -9.63 -0.29
N GLY A 90 9.60 -8.67 0.43
CA GLY A 90 9.72 -8.63 1.89
C GLY A 90 8.65 -7.78 2.55
N GLY A 91 8.48 -7.96 3.86
CA GLY A 91 7.59 -7.13 4.68
C GLY A 91 6.09 -7.26 4.34
N SER A 92 5.68 -8.36 3.72
CA SER A 92 4.27 -8.57 3.37
C SER A 92 3.44 -8.91 4.61
N TYR A 93 2.24 -8.35 4.67
CA TYR A 93 1.17 -8.72 5.60
C TYR A 93 -0.16 -8.74 4.85
N GLY A 94 -1.16 -9.46 5.41
CA GLY A 94 -2.47 -9.65 4.79
C GLY A 94 -3.25 -8.35 4.62
N GLY A 95 -3.95 -8.21 3.50
CA GLY A 95 -4.96 -7.18 3.33
C GLY A 95 -6.21 -7.51 4.17
N TRP A 96 -6.86 -6.48 4.69
CA TRP A 96 -8.14 -6.64 5.37
C TRP A 96 -9.29 -6.24 4.46
N GLN A 97 -10.08 -7.23 4.01
CA GLN A 97 -11.24 -6.96 3.17
C GLN A 97 -12.39 -6.40 4.01
N PRO A 98 -12.97 -5.26 3.60
CA PRO A 98 -14.09 -4.69 4.32
C PRO A 98 -15.34 -5.57 4.19
N ASN A 99 -16.04 -5.78 5.33
CA ASN A 99 -17.30 -6.49 5.39
C ASN A 99 -18.43 -5.55 5.83
N ILE A 100 -19.24 -5.08 4.88
CA ILE A 100 -20.38 -4.19 5.14
C ILE A 100 -21.50 -4.87 5.95
N ASN A 101 -21.54 -6.20 5.96
CA ASN A 101 -22.54 -6.99 6.69
C ASN A 101 -22.00 -7.50 8.03
N SER A 102 -20.92 -6.91 8.54
CA SER A 102 -20.32 -7.28 9.80
C SER A 102 -21.32 -7.08 10.98
N PRO A 103 -21.60 -8.12 11.77
CA PRO A 103 -22.44 -8.01 12.96
C PRO A 103 -21.89 -7.01 13.97
N ILE A 104 -20.59 -7.00 14.23
CA ILE A 104 -19.96 -6.08 15.19
C ILE A 104 -20.03 -4.63 14.70
N LEU A 105 -19.97 -4.39 13.39
CA LEU A 105 -20.16 -3.06 12.82
C LEU A 105 -21.56 -2.52 13.15
N ASN A 106 -22.60 -3.34 13.00
CA ASN A 106 -23.98 -2.95 13.31
C ASN A 106 -24.16 -2.62 14.79
N VAL A 107 -23.62 -3.47 15.67
CA VAL A 107 -23.67 -3.23 17.13
C VAL A 107 -22.96 -1.91 17.47
N MET A 108 -21.77 -1.68 16.92
CA MET A 108 -21.00 -0.46 17.20
C MET A 108 -21.72 0.80 16.69
N GLN A 109 -22.32 0.75 15.50
CA GLN A 109 -23.08 1.89 14.97
C GLN A 109 -24.28 2.24 15.87
N GLN A 110 -25.02 1.24 16.36
CA GLN A 110 -26.15 1.44 17.28
C GLN A 110 -25.68 2.04 18.60
N THR A 111 -24.66 1.43 19.22
CA THR A 111 -24.10 1.92 20.49
C THR A 111 -23.58 3.37 20.36
N TYR A 112 -22.90 3.69 19.26
CA TYR A 112 -22.42 5.04 19.02
C TYR A 112 -23.58 6.04 18.87
N GLU A 113 -24.64 5.66 18.14
CA GLU A 113 -25.83 6.50 17.96
C GLU A 113 -26.56 6.73 19.30
N GLU A 114 -26.67 5.71 20.15
CA GLU A 114 -27.25 5.82 21.50
C GLU A 114 -26.44 6.75 22.42
N LEU A 115 -25.10 6.68 22.36
CA LEU A 115 -24.22 7.47 23.22
C LEU A 115 -24.09 8.93 22.76
N PHE A 116 -24.03 9.16 21.45
CA PHE A 116 -23.68 10.47 20.89
C PHE A 116 -24.81 11.14 20.10
N GLY A 117 -25.96 10.49 19.94
CA GLY A 117 -27.13 11.04 19.24
C GLY A 117 -26.93 11.21 17.72
N LYS A 118 -25.88 10.60 17.15
CA LYS A 118 -25.55 10.66 15.71
C LYS A 118 -24.94 9.34 15.23
N LYS A 119 -25.20 8.98 13.99
CA LYS A 119 -24.56 7.80 13.38
C LYS A 119 -23.08 8.06 13.09
N PRO A 120 -22.19 7.09 13.38
CA PRO A 120 -20.79 7.21 13.00
C PRO A 120 -20.62 7.07 11.48
N SER A 121 -19.60 7.73 10.96
CA SER A 121 -19.18 7.53 9.57
C SER A 121 -18.39 6.24 9.45
N VAL A 122 -18.87 5.30 8.63
CA VAL A 122 -18.11 4.09 8.27
C VAL A 122 -17.21 4.42 7.10
N LYS A 123 -15.92 4.16 7.24
CA LYS A 123 -14.91 4.41 6.21
C LYS A 123 -14.09 3.16 5.98
N VAL A 124 -13.65 2.99 4.74
CA VAL A 124 -12.64 2.00 4.37
C VAL A 124 -11.34 2.74 4.11
N MET A 125 -10.26 2.26 4.67
CA MET A 125 -8.94 2.87 4.50
C MET A 125 -8.04 1.96 3.67
N HIS A 126 -7.33 2.56 2.71
CA HIS A 126 -6.27 1.89 1.96
C HIS A 126 -4.95 1.93 2.75
N ALA A 127 -4.97 1.29 3.92
CA ALA A 127 -3.82 1.23 4.83
C ALA A 127 -3.68 -0.16 5.45
N GLY A 128 -2.48 -0.48 5.94
CA GLY A 128 -2.27 -1.67 6.77
C GLY A 128 -2.87 -1.43 8.15
N LEU A 129 -3.79 -2.29 8.54
CA LEU A 129 -4.39 -2.28 9.87
C LEU A 129 -4.09 -3.61 10.56
N GLU A 130 -3.99 -3.57 11.88
CA GLU A 130 -3.76 -4.75 12.74
C GLU A 130 -4.80 -5.85 12.51
N CYS A 131 -6.04 -5.46 12.18
CA CYS A 131 -7.10 -6.40 11.83
C CYS A 131 -6.75 -7.31 10.65
N GLY A 132 -5.99 -6.82 9.64
CA GLY A 132 -5.50 -7.65 8.55
C GLY A 132 -4.54 -8.73 9.01
N ILE A 133 -3.62 -8.38 9.91
CA ILE A 133 -2.65 -9.32 10.50
C ILE A 133 -3.36 -10.36 11.38
N ILE A 134 -4.31 -9.92 12.19
CA ILE A 134 -5.09 -10.82 13.06
C ILE A 134 -5.94 -11.77 12.21
N GLN A 135 -6.53 -11.30 11.11
CA GLN A 135 -7.37 -12.11 10.24
C GLN A 135 -6.63 -13.26 9.56
N GLU A 136 -5.31 -13.13 9.33
CA GLU A 136 -4.51 -14.25 8.81
C GLU A 136 -4.55 -15.46 9.75
N SER A 137 -4.52 -15.22 11.07
CA SER A 137 -4.56 -16.28 12.08
C SER A 137 -5.99 -16.68 12.47
N TYR A 138 -6.94 -15.77 12.31
CA TYR A 138 -8.35 -15.94 12.69
C TYR A 138 -9.29 -15.51 11.55
N PRO A 139 -9.38 -16.28 10.45
CA PRO A 139 -10.08 -15.88 9.22
C PRO A 139 -11.59 -15.61 9.40
N THR A 140 -12.20 -16.21 10.43
CA THR A 140 -13.64 -16.07 10.71
C THR A 140 -13.95 -15.00 11.76
N MET A 141 -12.93 -14.35 12.32
CA MET A 141 -13.14 -13.32 13.33
C MET A 141 -13.74 -12.05 12.67
N ASP A 142 -14.88 -11.62 13.19
CA ASP A 142 -15.50 -10.37 12.80
C ASP A 142 -14.88 -9.21 13.59
N MET A 143 -14.35 -8.22 12.88
CA MET A 143 -13.56 -7.14 13.46
C MET A 143 -13.93 -5.80 12.86
N ILE A 144 -13.79 -4.75 13.66
CA ILE A 144 -13.79 -3.35 13.20
C ILE A 144 -12.60 -2.61 13.81
N SER A 145 -12.14 -1.59 13.14
CA SER A 145 -11.14 -0.66 13.67
C SER A 145 -11.82 0.65 14.05
N ILE A 146 -11.53 1.14 15.24
CA ILE A 146 -11.98 2.44 15.74
C ILE A 146 -10.79 3.18 16.32
N GLY A 147 -10.80 4.49 16.24
CA GLY A 147 -9.74 5.32 16.81
C GLY A 147 -10.17 6.77 16.94
N PRO A 148 -9.38 7.57 17.65
CA PRO A 148 -9.59 9.01 17.73
C PRO A 148 -9.34 9.70 16.40
N ASP A 149 -9.78 10.96 16.30
CA ASP A 149 -9.45 11.78 15.16
C ASP A 149 -7.95 12.13 15.17
N LEU A 150 -7.28 11.78 14.06
CA LEU A 150 -5.87 12.08 13.83
C LEU A 150 -5.73 13.21 12.83
N GLU A 151 -4.92 14.21 13.17
CA GLU A 151 -4.54 15.28 12.24
C GLU A 151 -3.05 15.15 11.88
N HIS A 152 -2.74 15.39 10.60
CA HIS A 152 -1.39 15.37 10.04
C HIS A 152 -0.59 14.07 10.32
N PRO A 153 -1.17 12.85 10.12
CA PRO A 153 -0.46 11.61 10.38
C PRO A 153 0.86 11.53 9.57
N HIS A 154 1.88 10.93 10.19
CA HIS A 154 3.22 10.76 9.61
C HIS A 154 3.99 12.08 9.40
N SER A 155 3.63 13.12 10.11
CA SER A 155 4.34 14.41 10.07
C SER A 155 4.79 14.84 11.47
N PRO A 156 5.75 15.78 11.59
CA PRO A 156 6.12 16.36 12.88
C PRO A 156 4.98 17.08 13.61
N ASP A 157 3.91 17.42 12.87
CA ASP A 157 2.72 18.09 13.39
C ASP A 157 1.59 17.12 13.73
N GLU A 158 1.87 15.82 13.77
CA GLU A 158 0.87 14.77 14.10
C GLU A 158 0.29 15.02 15.50
N ARG A 159 -1.03 15.00 15.55
CA ARG A 159 -1.77 15.16 16.80
C ARG A 159 -3.06 14.37 16.82
N VAL A 160 -3.46 14.00 18.02
CA VAL A 160 -4.70 13.27 18.34
C VAL A 160 -5.62 14.24 19.06
N ASN A 161 -6.89 14.22 18.67
CA ASN A 161 -7.93 15.06 19.30
C ASN A 161 -8.78 14.20 20.25
#